data_c8ea4c353117a2991d31dfb03bb0b055
#
_entry.id   c8ea4c353117a2991d31dfb03bb0b055
#
_cell.length_a   1.000
_cell.length_b   1.000
_cell.length_c   1.000
_cell.angle_alpha   90.00
_cell.angle_beta   90.00
_cell.angle_gamma   90.00
#
_symmetry.space_group_name_H-M   'P 1'
#
loop_
_entity.id
_entity.type
_entity.pdbx_description
1 polymer ?
#
loop_
_entity_poly.entity_id
_entity_poly.type
_entity_poly.pdbx_seq_one_letter_code
_entity_poly.pdbx_strand_id
1 'polypeptide(L)'
;GMDDLAHILRPVDAGGVLDEPGQVEVVSSLERDGRPVFKDLRWGVYVVVKAPNDYAAACFQQYGMNTDSSGQYSAMYKPFHLIGLELNISVLSAALCGQPTGTTQQFIGDVVAVAKRDLRAGEVLDGEGGYTVWGKLYPAAKSVAENALPIGLAHKVKLTSDIRAGHTLCWSD
;
A
#
# COMPACT_ATOMS: atom_id res chain seq x y z
N GLY A 1 -4.88 20.38 -5.85
CA GLY A 1 -5.23 19.68 -7.07
C GLY A 1 -4.31 18.53 -7.37
N MET A 2 -4.47 17.88 -8.52
CA MET A 2 -3.65 16.74 -8.93
C MET A 2 -2.15 17.03 -9.03
N ASP A 3 -1.79 18.28 -9.33
CA ASP A 3 -0.39 18.72 -9.39
C ASP A 3 0.31 18.65 -8.03
N ASP A 4 -0.44 18.80 -6.95
CA ASP A 4 0.09 18.70 -5.59
C ASP A 4 0.25 17.22 -5.15
N LEU A 5 -0.58 16.33 -5.66
CA LEU A 5 -0.43 14.88 -5.48
C LEU A 5 0.88 14.39 -6.08
N ALA A 6 1.23 14.82 -7.29
CA ALA A 6 2.49 14.47 -7.91
C ALA A 6 3.71 14.90 -7.07
N HIS A 7 3.59 15.94 -6.26
CA HIS A 7 4.64 16.40 -5.34
C HIS A 7 4.78 15.50 -4.09
N ILE A 8 3.68 14.99 -3.58
CA ILE A 8 3.65 14.17 -2.36
C ILE A 8 4.01 12.71 -2.68
N LEU A 9 3.66 12.24 -3.87
CA LEU A 9 3.69 10.82 -4.25
C LEU A 9 4.93 10.43 -5.06
N ARG A 10 5.95 11.28 -5.11
CA ARG A 10 7.23 10.95 -5.73
C ARG A 10 8.05 10.02 -4.84
N PRO A 11 8.94 9.20 -5.42
CA PRO A 11 10.00 8.56 -4.66
C PRO A 11 10.80 9.55 -3.82
N VAL A 12 11.42 9.07 -2.77
CA VAL A 12 12.20 9.91 -1.84
C VAL A 12 13.31 10.68 -2.54
N ASP A 13 14.01 10.08 -3.51
CA ASP A 13 15.05 10.70 -4.32
C ASP A 13 14.54 11.84 -5.21
N ALA A 14 13.24 11.82 -5.54
CA ALA A 14 12.57 12.90 -6.27
C ALA A 14 11.78 13.86 -5.36
N GLY A 15 12.00 13.79 -4.04
CA GLY A 15 11.36 14.65 -3.05
C GLY A 15 9.97 14.20 -2.60
N GLY A 16 9.60 12.95 -2.87
CA GLY A 16 8.38 12.31 -2.38
C GLY A 16 8.64 11.47 -1.13
N VAL A 17 7.71 10.56 -0.82
CA VAL A 17 7.74 9.69 0.37
C VAL A 17 7.89 8.22 0.02
N LEU A 18 7.72 7.84 -1.25
CA LEU A 18 7.88 6.48 -1.75
C LEU A 18 9.31 6.31 -2.29
N ASP A 19 10.03 5.31 -1.84
CA ASP A 19 11.42 5.08 -2.21
C ASP A 19 11.66 3.81 -3.04
N GLU A 20 10.73 2.87 -3.02
CA GLU A 20 10.85 1.63 -3.79
C GLU A 20 9.50 1.04 -4.20
N PRO A 21 9.47 0.17 -5.24
CA PRO A 21 8.26 -0.52 -5.65
C PRO A 21 7.67 -1.38 -4.51
N GLY A 22 6.34 -1.45 -4.46
CA GLY A 22 5.63 -2.23 -3.45
C GLY A 22 5.39 -1.50 -2.13
N GLN A 23 5.76 -0.24 -2.02
CA GLN A 23 5.41 0.59 -0.87
C GLN A 23 3.99 1.17 -0.96
N VAL A 24 3.38 1.34 0.21
CA VAL A 24 2.15 2.12 0.39
C VAL A 24 2.40 3.24 1.37
N GLU A 25 1.94 4.41 1.00
CA GLU A 25 1.90 5.58 1.86
C GLU A 25 0.46 5.91 2.22
N VAL A 26 0.21 6.21 3.48
CA VAL A 26 -1.07 6.73 3.95
C VAL A 26 -0.90 8.22 4.18
N VAL A 27 -1.57 9.02 3.35
CA VAL A 27 -1.56 10.48 3.46
C VAL A 27 -2.75 10.92 4.30
N SER A 28 -2.47 11.61 5.43
CA SER A 28 -3.51 12.16 6.28
C SER A 28 -4.14 13.40 5.64
N SER A 29 -5.45 13.55 5.78
CA SER A 29 -6.18 14.78 5.44
C SER A 29 -6.05 15.87 6.51
N LEU A 30 -5.45 15.53 7.65
CA LEU A 30 -5.25 16.45 8.76
C LEU A 30 -3.76 16.58 9.11
N GLU A 31 -3.35 17.81 9.40
CA GLU A 31 -2.06 18.09 10.02
C GLU A 31 -2.04 17.54 11.46
N ARG A 32 -0.85 17.47 12.07
CA ARG A 32 -0.70 16.96 13.44
C ARG A 32 -1.47 17.78 14.50
N ASP A 33 -1.75 19.04 14.21
CA ASP A 33 -2.51 19.94 15.07
C ASP A 33 -4.04 19.92 14.79
N GLY A 34 -4.49 19.02 13.91
CA GLY A 34 -5.90 18.84 13.56
C GLY A 34 -6.43 19.78 12.48
N ARG A 35 -5.60 20.67 11.92
CA ARG A 35 -6.02 21.50 10.79
C ARG A 35 -6.08 20.67 9.49
N PRO A 36 -7.01 20.99 8.57
CA PRO A 36 -6.99 20.38 7.24
C PRO A 36 -5.66 20.65 6.52
N VAL A 37 -5.14 19.62 5.88
CA VAL A 37 -3.97 19.77 4.99
C VAL A 37 -4.36 20.71 3.84
N PHE A 38 -3.46 21.65 3.53
CA PHE A 38 -3.66 22.55 2.42
C PHE A 38 -3.88 21.78 1.12
N LYS A 39 -4.96 22.13 0.40
CA LYS A 39 -5.42 21.47 -0.82
C LYS A 39 -5.86 20.00 -0.65
N ASP A 40 -6.42 19.73 0.49
CA ASP A 40 -7.28 18.59 0.82
C ASP A 40 -7.21 17.39 -0.15
N LEU A 41 -6.34 16.45 0.19
CA LEU A 41 -6.38 15.10 -0.38
C LEU A 41 -7.54 14.37 0.28
N ARG A 42 -8.70 14.47 -0.33
CA ARG A 42 -9.87 13.75 0.16
C ARG A 42 -9.69 12.25 -0.01
N TRP A 43 -10.60 11.53 0.59
CA TRP A 43 -10.71 10.08 0.59
C TRP A 43 -10.53 9.52 -0.82
N GLY A 44 -9.63 8.60 -0.97
CA GLY A 44 -9.38 7.99 -2.26
C GLY A 44 -8.15 7.11 -2.25
N VAL A 45 -7.87 6.57 -3.41
CA VAL A 45 -6.72 5.73 -3.66
C VAL A 45 -5.87 6.40 -4.75
N TYR A 46 -4.59 6.37 -4.59
CA TYR A 46 -3.66 6.81 -5.60
C TYR A 46 -2.63 5.73 -5.94
N VAL A 47 -2.11 5.80 -7.14
CA VAL A 47 -1.04 4.93 -7.61
C VAL A 47 0.03 5.79 -8.24
N VAL A 48 1.28 5.56 -7.85
CA VAL A 48 2.46 6.15 -8.50
C VAL A 48 3.12 5.09 -9.34
N VAL A 49 3.38 5.41 -10.59
CA VAL A 49 4.04 4.52 -11.55
C VAL A 49 5.31 5.17 -12.09
N LYS A 50 6.37 4.38 -12.20
CA LYS A 50 7.60 4.77 -12.85
C LYS A 50 7.59 4.29 -14.30
N ALA A 51 7.98 5.15 -15.23
CA ALA A 51 8.18 4.75 -16.62
C ALA A 51 9.29 3.71 -16.72
N PRO A 52 9.08 2.58 -17.40
CA PRO A 52 10.10 1.55 -17.55
C PRO A 52 11.25 1.95 -18.51
N ASN A 53 11.03 2.98 -19.31
CA ASN A 53 11.99 3.53 -20.27
C ASN A 53 11.56 4.93 -20.73
N ASP A 54 12.44 5.61 -21.47
CA ASP A 54 12.22 6.99 -21.95
C ASP A 54 11.04 7.10 -22.91
N TYR A 55 10.76 6.07 -23.71
CA TYR A 55 9.60 6.06 -24.58
C TYR A 55 8.29 6.12 -23.78
N ALA A 56 8.18 5.32 -22.76
CA ALA A 56 7.00 5.34 -21.87
C ALA A 56 6.87 6.68 -21.11
N ALA A 57 8.00 7.27 -20.71
CA ALA A 57 8.00 8.62 -20.11
C ALA A 57 7.49 9.68 -21.10
N ALA A 58 7.93 9.61 -22.35
CA ALA A 58 7.42 10.50 -23.40
C ALA A 58 5.92 10.30 -23.65
N CYS A 59 5.43 9.06 -23.57
CA CYS A 59 4.01 8.77 -23.66
C CYS A 59 3.19 9.40 -22.52
N PHE A 60 3.70 9.40 -21.28
CA PHE A 60 3.02 10.09 -20.18
C PHE A 60 2.73 11.56 -20.52
N GLN A 61 3.72 12.26 -21.05
CA GLN A 61 3.57 13.66 -21.47
C GLN A 61 2.63 13.79 -22.67
N GLN A 62 2.78 12.95 -23.67
CA GLN A 62 1.97 12.98 -24.90
C GLN A 62 0.48 12.77 -24.61
N TYR A 63 0.15 11.89 -23.66
CA TYR A 63 -1.23 11.62 -23.25
C TYR A 63 -1.74 12.58 -22.16
N GLY A 64 -0.96 13.56 -21.78
CA GLY A 64 -1.35 14.58 -20.79
C GLY A 64 -1.51 14.02 -19.38
N MET A 65 -0.77 12.97 -19.04
CA MET A 65 -0.74 12.45 -17.68
C MET A 65 0.02 13.41 -16.77
N ASN A 66 -0.39 13.49 -15.52
CA ASN A 66 0.35 14.26 -14.52
C ASN A 66 1.67 13.56 -14.20
N THR A 67 2.75 14.25 -14.44
CA THR A 67 4.10 13.75 -14.18
C THR A 67 4.85 14.66 -13.21
N ASP A 68 5.87 14.11 -12.58
CA ASP A 68 6.86 14.91 -11.87
C ASP A 68 7.72 15.73 -12.84
N SER A 69 8.63 16.55 -12.31
CA SER A 69 9.51 17.39 -13.12
C SER A 69 10.47 16.64 -14.04
N SER A 70 10.78 15.38 -13.70
CA SER A 70 11.62 14.51 -14.55
C SER A 70 10.84 13.87 -15.71
N GLY A 71 9.51 13.84 -15.63
CA GLY A 71 8.64 13.10 -16.56
C GLY A 71 8.70 11.59 -16.41
N GLN A 72 9.48 11.06 -15.46
CA GLN A 72 9.67 9.61 -15.28
C GLN A 72 8.61 8.97 -14.39
N TYR A 73 7.93 9.76 -13.58
CA TYR A 73 6.90 9.28 -12.66
C TYR A 73 5.57 9.93 -12.97
N SER A 74 4.51 9.14 -12.89
CA SER A 74 3.14 9.62 -13.02
C SER A 74 2.30 9.13 -11.86
N ALA A 75 1.36 9.97 -11.43
CA ALA A 75 0.41 9.62 -10.37
C ALA A 75 -1.02 9.64 -10.90
N MET A 76 -1.79 8.63 -10.52
CA MET A 76 -3.22 8.56 -10.79
C MET A 76 -3.98 8.53 -9.47
N TYR A 77 -5.04 9.31 -9.37
CA TYR A 77 -5.87 9.43 -8.18
C TYR A 77 -7.33 9.10 -8.49
N LYS A 78 -7.91 8.27 -7.65
CA LYS A 78 -9.32 7.90 -7.68
C LYS A 78 -9.99 8.36 -6.37
N PRO A 79 -10.91 9.34 -6.42
CA PRO A 79 -11.50 9.96 -5.23
C PRO A 79 -12.56 9.09 -4.54
N PHE A 80 -12.72 7.85 -4.96
CA PHE A 80 -13.69 6.90 -4.39
C PHE A 80 -13.22 5.46 -4.58
N HIS A 81 -13.77 4.57 -3.75
CA HIS A 81 -13.56 3.13 -3.85
C HIS A 81 -14.92 2.43 -3.76
N LEU A 82 -15.40 1.92 -4.89
CA LEU A 82 -16.68 1.24 -5.02
C LEU A 82 -16.47 -0.27 -5.14
N ILE A 83 -16.24 -0.92 -4.01
CA ILE A 83 -15.79 -2.31 -3.90
C ILE A 83 -16.62 -3.25 -4.79
N GLY A 84 -17.95 -3.19 -4.72
CA GLY A 84 -18.83 -4.08 -5.48
C GLY A 84 -18.71 -3.90 -6.99
N LEU A 85 -18.61 -2.66 -7.47
CA LEU A 85 -18.46 -2.37 -8.89
C LEU A 85 -17.07 -2.80 -9.40
N GLU A 86 -16.05 -2.57 -8.63
CA GLU A 86 -14.66 -2.90 -9.00
C GLU A 86 -14.43 -4.40 -9.00
N LEU A 87 -14.91 -5.12 -7.98
CA LEU A 87 -14.84 -6.58 -7.91
C LEU A 87 -15.63 -7.25 -9.06
N ASN A 88 -16.78 -6.71 -9.43
CA ASN A 88 -17.63 -7.27 -10.49
C ASN A 88 -16.91 -7.31 -11.84
N ILE A 89 -15.97 -6.41 -12.11
CA ILE A 89 -15.16 -6.45 -13.34
C ILE A 89 -14.41 -7.78 -13.41
N SER A 90 -13.76 -8.20 -12.34
CA SER A 90 -13.02 -9.47 -12.29
C SER A 90 -13.94 -10.69 -12.30
N VAL A 91 -15.05 -10.62 -11.56
CA VAL A 91 -16.04 -11.71 -11.53
C VAL A 91 -16.66 -11.93 -12.91
N LEU A 92 -17.09 -10.88 -13.59
CA LEU A 92 -17.71 -10.96 -14.91
C LEU A 92 -16.70 -11.35 -16.00
N SER A 93 -15.47 -10.85 -15.92
CA SER A 93 -14.39 -11.27 -16.83
C SER A 93 -14.15 -12.78 -16.74
N ALA A 94 -14.04 -13.31 -15.53
CA ALA A 94 -13.87 -14.74 -15.33
C ALA A 94 -15.12 -15.54 -15.75
N ALA A 95 -16.32 -15.10 -15.38
CA ALA A 95 -17.56 -15.84 -15.62
C ALA A 95 -18.01 -15.82 -17.08
N LEU A 96 -17.88 -14.68 -17.76
CA LEU A 96 -18.40 -14.49 -19.12
C LEU A 96 -17.33 -14.68 -20.20
N CYS A 97 -16.10 -14.27 -19.93
CA CYS A 97 -15.02 -14.31 -20.91
C CYS A 97 -14.03 -15.46 -20.66
N GLY A 98 -14.10 -16.12 -19.51
CA GLY A 98 -13.14 -17.16 -19.13
C GLY A 98 -11.70 -16.61 -18.95
N GLN A 99 -11.56 -15.32 -18.66
CA GLN A 99 -10.26 -14.62 -18.58
C GLN A 99 -10.07 -13.94 -17.22
N PRO A 100 -8.87 -14.05 -16.61
CA PRO A 100 -8.55 -13.26 -15.44
C PRO A 100 -8.33 -11.79 -15.84
N THR A 101 -8.58 -10.86 -14.93
CA THR A 101 -8.24 -9.44 -15.11
C THR A 101 -6.75 -9.15 -14.91
N GLY A 102 -6.02 -10.11 -14.40
CA GLY A 102 -4.58 -10.06 -14.19
C GLY A 102 -4.11 -11.27 -13.43
N THR A 103 -2.80 -11.49 -13.39
CA THR A 103 -2.15 -12.55 -12.62
C THR A 103 -0.94 -11.98 -11.89
N THR A 104 -0.65 -12.53 -10.71
CA THR A 104 0.57 -12.18 -9.98
C THR A 104 1.79 -12.66 -10.76
N GLN A 105 2.71 -11.75 -11.03
CA GLN A 105 3.94 -12.03 -11.76
C GLN A 105 5.16 -12.11 -10.83
N GLN A 106 5.15 -11.34 -9.74
CA GLN A 106 6.28 -11.18 -8.83
C GLN A 106 5.79 -10.96 -7.40
N PHE A 107 6.62 -11.33 -6.44
CA PHE A 107 6.44 -10.99 -5.03
C PHE A 107 7.21 -9.70 -4.75
N ILE A 108 6.52 -8.56 -4.80
CA ILE A 108 7.11 -7.22 -4.65
C ILE A 108 6.76 -6.59 -3.30
N GLY A 109 5.52 -6.79 -2.84
CA GLY A 109 5.04 -6.26 -1.57
C GLY A 109 4.44 -7.35 -0.70
N ASP A 110 4.50 -7.17 0.61
CA ASP A 110 3.92 -8.04 1.61
C ASP A 110 3.21 -7.21 2.69
N VAL A 111 2.06 -7.66 3.14
CA VAL A 111 1.35 -7.01 4.24
C VAL A 111 1.64 -7.77 5.53
N VAL A 112 2.51 -7.20 6.36
CA VAL A 112 2.97 -7.82 7.59
C VAL A 112 2.12 -7.42 8.79
N ALA A 113 2.02 -8.29 9.79
CA ALA A 113 1.30 -8.03 11.02
C ALA A 113 2.13 -7.14 11.96
N VAL A 114 1.51 -6.06 12.46
CA VAL A 114 2.10 -5.17 13.46
C VAL A 114 1.18 -5.12 14.68
N ALA A 115 1.76 -5.21 15.87
CA ALA A 115 1.00 -5.19 17.12
C ALA A 115 0.30 -3.83 17.34
N LYS A 116 -1.02 -3.83 17.56
CA LYS A 116 -1.81 -2.62 17.89
C LYS A 116 -1.55 -2.14 19.32
N ARG A 117 -1.22 -3.04 20.20
CA ARG A 117 -0.99 -2.84 21.63
C ARG A 117 0.08 -3.80 22.12
N ASP A 118 0.47 -3.69 23.37
CA ASP A 118 1.29 -4.74 24.01
C ASP A 118 0.50 -6.05 24.03
N LEU A 119 1.13 -7.11 23.58
CA LEU A 119 0.62 -8.47 23.51
C LEU A 119 1.46 -9.37 24.41
N ARG A 120 0.85 -10.38 25.02
CA ARG A 120 1.52 -11.31 25.92
C ARG A 120 1.76 -12.67 25.28
N ALA A 121 2.80 -13.34 25.70
CA ALA A 121 3.01 -14.73 25.39
C ALA A 121 1.77 -15.55 25.76
N GLY A 122 1.35 -16.43 24.86
CA GLY A 122 0.12 -17.22 25.02
C GLY A 122 -1.15 -16.55 24.53
N GLU A 123 -1.13 -15.26 24.20
CA GLU A 123 -2.27 -14.56 23.60
C GLU A 123 -2.51 -15.05 22.16
N VAL A 124 -3.78 -15.12 21.77
CA VAL A 124 -4.18 -15.56 20.43
C VAL A 124 -4.46 -14.36 19.55
N LEU A 125 -3.83 -14.32 18.40
CA LEU A 125 -4.04 -13.28 17.40
C LEU A 125 -5.42 -13.43 16.75
N ASP A 126 -6.10 -12.32 16.54
CA ASP A 126 -7.45 -12.25 15.95
C ASP A 126 -7.45 -11.82 14.46
N GLY A 127 -6.27 -11.58 13.90
CA GLY A 127 -6.08 -11.32 12.49
C GLY A 127 -6.50 -9.94 12.02
N GLU A 128 -6.75 -9.85 10.73
CA GLU A 128 -7.17 -8.62 10.07
C GLU A 128 -8.51 -8.12 10.61
N GLY A 129 -8.60 -6.81 10.85
CA GLY A 129 -9.81 -6.19 11.42
C GLY A 129 -10.00 -6.39 12.91
N GLY A 130 -9.17 -7.20 13.58
CA GLY A 130 -9.23 -7.47 15.01
C GLY A 130 -8.58 -6.40 15.89
N TYR A 131 -8.35 -6.75 17.16
CA TYR A 131 -7.80 -5.85 18.18
C TYR A 131 -6.32 -6.06 18.46
N THR A 132 -5.74 -7.16 17.98
CA THR A 132 -4.36 -7.53 18.29
C THR A 132 -3.37 -6.96 17.29
N VAL A 133 -3.66 -7.04 16.00
CA VAL A 133 -2.73 -6.66 14.93
C VAL A 133 -3.39 -5.78 13.87
N TRP A 134 -2.55 -5.06 13.12
CA TRP A 134 -2.92 -4.35 11.91
C TRP A 134 -1.90 -4.65 10.81
N GLY A 135 -2.30 -4.48 9.55
CA GLY A 135 -1.45 -4.74 8.40
C GLY A 135 -0.61 -3.53 8.02
N LYS A 136 0.70 -3.72 7.89
CA LYS A 136 1.62 -2.74 7.34
C LYS A 136 2.26 -3.29 6.08
N LEU A 137 2.23 -2.52 4.99
CA LEU A 137 2.88 -2.93 3.76
C LEU A 137 4.40 -2.75 3.89
N TYR A 138 5.12 -3.80 3.51
CA TYR A 138 6.58 -3.82 3.37
C TYR A 138 6.95 -4.17 1.93
N PRO A 139 8.08 -3.67 1.42
CA PRO A 139 8.74 -4.32 0.29
C PRO A 139 8.98 -5.80 0.63
N ALA A 140 8.72 -6.69 -0.33
CA ALA A 140 8.84 -8.13 -0.10
C ALA A 140 10.22 -8.55 0.39
N ALA A 141 11.28 -7.94 -0.17
CA ALA A 141 12.64 -8.19 0.26
C ALA A 141 12.87 -7.88 1.75
N LYS A 142 12.27 -6.79 2.24
CA LYS A 142 12.33 -6.41 3.66
C LYS A 142 11.55 -7.41 4.53
N SER A 143 10.33 -7.78 4.13
CA SER A 143 9.53 -8.77 4.87
C SER A 143 10.28 -10.10 5.03
N VAL A 144 10.89 -10.58 3.95
CA VAL A 144 11.69 -11.80 3.97
C VAL A 144 12.93 -11.66 4.86
N ALA A 145 13.65 -10.54 4.75
CA ALA A 145 14.87 -10.31 5.54
C ALA A 145 14.59 -10.21 7.04
N GLU A 146 13.47 -9.63 7.42
CA GLU A 146 13.02 -9.50 8.82
C GLU A 146 12.25 -10.73 9.31
N ASN A 147 12.04 -11.73 8.46
CA ASN A 147 11.24 -12.93 8.77
C ASN A 147 9.85 -12.56 9.31
N ALA A 148 9.24 -11.53 8.73
CA ALA A 148 7.99 -10.96 9.21
C ALA A 148 6.80 -11.90 8.96
N LEU A 149 5.81 -11.85 9.86
CA LEU A 149 4.58 -12.63 9.75
C LEU A 149 3.57 -11.91 8.85
N PRO A 150 3.15 -12.49 7.70
CA PRO A 150 2.09 -11.92 6.89
C PRO A 150 0.77 -11.84 7.68
N ILE A 151 0.05 -10.71 7.58
CA ILE A 151 -1.18 -10.51 8.36
C ILE A 151 -2.26 -11.56 8.06
N GLY A 152 -2.33 -12.05 6.83
CA GLY A 152 -3.27 -13.10 6.45
C GLY A 152 -3.07 -14.43 7.21
N LEU A 153 -1.88 -14.63 7.79
CA LEU A 153 -1.53 -15.80 8.61
C LEU A 153 -1.60 -15.50 10.10
N ALA A 154 -1.84 -14.26 10.51
CA ALA A 154 -1.94 -13.85 11.91
C ALA A 154 -3.34 -14.10 12.52
N HIS A 155 -4.05 -15.14 12.08
CA HIS A 155 -5.40 -15.46 12.53
C HIS A 155 -5.44 -16.77 13.30
N LYS A 156 -5.91 -16.74 14.55
CA LYS A 156 -5.97 -17.88 15.47
C LYS A 156 -4.59 -18.50 15.77
N VAL A 157 -3.53 -17.70 15.66
CA VAL A 157 -2.16 -18.10 16.01
C VAL A 157 -1.87 -17.64 17.43
N LYS A 158 -1.18 -18.46 18.19
CA LYS A 158 -0.82 -18.20 19.60
C LYS A 158 0.61 -17.70 19.67
N LEU A 159 0.82 -16.56 20.34
CA LEU A 159 2.14 -16.00 20.55
C LEU A 159 2.99 -16.84 21.50
N THR A 160 4.27 -16.95 21.22
CA THR A 160 5.27 -17.61 22.05
C THR A 160 6.02 -16.64 22.96
N SER A 161 6.00 -15.34 22.62
CA SER A 161 6.70 -14.26 23.34
C SER A 161 5.83 -13.02 23.55
N ASP A 162 6.28 -12.14 24.45
CA ASP A 162 5.68 -10.82 24.65
C ASP A 162 6.08 -9.88 23.52
N ILE A 163 5.10 -9.18 22.91
CA ILE A 163 5.31 -8.25 21.81
C ILE A 163 4.86 -6.84 22.24
N ARG A 164 5.67 -5.82 22.01
CA ARG A 164 5.30 -4.44 22.28
C ARG A 164 4.46 -3.83 21.18
N ALA A 165 3.60 -2.89 21.54
CA ALA A 165 2.84 -2.09 20.57
C ALA A 165 3.77 -1.47 19.51
N GLY A 166 3.33 -1.53 18.25
CA GLY A 166 4.07 -0.98 17.10
C GLY A 166 5.19 -1.88 16.56
N HIS A 167 5.48 -3.01 17.19
CA HIS A 167 6.46 -3.98 16.67
C HIS A 167 5.85 -4.85 15.58
N THR A 168 6.62 -5.11 14.53
CA THR A 168 6.29 -6.11 13.51
C THR A 168 6.46 -7.50 14.09
N LEU A 169 5.44 -8.34 13.93
CA LEU A 169 5.51 -9.74 14.34
C LEU A 169 6.35 -10.55 13.34
N CYS A 170 7.10 -11.49 13.87
CA CYS A 170 7.93 -12.42 13.11
C CYS A 170 7.42 -13.86 13.27
N TRP A 171 7.88 -14.76 12.40
CA TRP A 171 7.54 -16.18 12.46
C TRP A 171 7.98 -16.89 13.75
N SER A 172 8.94 -16.29 14.46
CA SER A 172 9.44 -16.81 15.74
C SER A 172 8.60 -16.43 16.95
N ASP A 173 7.69 -15.48 16.81
CA ASP A 173 6.90 -14.91 17.91
C ASP A 173 5.64 -15.71 18.19
#